data_ee6ea02c55e115d1bd467db09cb71bd2
#
_entry.id   ee6ea02c55e115d1bd467db09cb71bd2
#
_cell.length_a   1.000
_cell.length_b   1.000
_cell.length_c   1.000
_cell.angle_alpha   90.00
_cell.angle_beta   90.00
_cell.angle_gamma   90.00
#
_symmetry.space_group_name_H-M   'P 1'
#
loop_
_entity.id
_entity.type
_entity.pdbx_description
1 polymer ?
#
loop_
_entity_poly.entity_id
_entity_poly.type
_entity_poly.pdbx_seq_one_letter_code
_entity_poly.pdbx_strand_id
1 'polypeptide(L)'
;MPFQRLPQLQGRWELSHVLVLIPIGLIVAVCAIDVLAPPDIHLGPLLVAAPTLTAAFAGPGLTAAIGALAVAAQVFIGIARNVLFTENLETQIAALIVVSALVVVFTVARDRGERRLTKSRSVAAVAQQVLLRPLPARSGPLEIASFYLAAEEEAEMGGDLFAAARTTTSTRLIIGDVRGKGLPAYSHAALLLGAFRAAAHRQATLPKLAIHLDGAVRWDSSQWGNAADAAPAAGDAADPHARSAPAAVDPLPEPAGGPDLDTDETFATVLLLDAPDHWPVLRAINCGHPPALLLRDGRALTLHSERTALPIGLGGLAGAPGYEVETFPFEAGDVLLLYTDGVTEARDGEGEFYPLAERAGAWSGRSPRQVLRLLRADLLAHTNGRLGDDAAAVAVRRLPAGSPPAGSPPAGSARAGRPDGH
;
A
#
# COMPACT_ATOMS: atom_id res chain seq x y z
N MET A 1 7.72 6.12 21.76
CA MET A 1 8.24 7.42 21.29
C MET A 1 7.18 8.05 20.43
N PRO A 2 6.76 9.29 20.66
CA PRO A 2 5.64 9.90 19.97
C PRO A 2 5.99 10.22 18.52
N PHE A 3 5.04 9.97 17.64
CA PHE A 3 5.08 10.29 16.22
C PHE A 3 5.29 11.79 16.02
N GLN A 4 6.42 12.19 15.46
CA GLN A 4 6.59 13.52 14.91
C GLN A 4 5.70 13.65 13.68
N ARG A 5 4.60 14.34 13.84
CA ARG A 5 3.79 14.83 12.72
C ARG A 5 4.62 15.85 11.95
N LEU A 6 4.86 15.55 10.68
CA LEU A 6 5.53 16.46 9.75
C LEU A 6 4.75 17.79 9.63
N PRO A 7 5.43 18.94 9.51
CA PRO A 7 4.84 20.28 9.50
C PRO A 7 4.28 20.69 8.12
N GLN A 8 3.76 19.75 7.32
CA GLN A 8 3.21 20.09 6.00
C GLN A 8 1.78 20.66 6.01
N LEU A 9 1.09 20.66 7.15
CA LEU A 9 -0.28 21.17 7.23
C LEU A 9 -0.37 22.70 7.42
N GLN A 10 0.67 23.36 7.89
CA GLN A 10 0.62 24.81 8.13
C GLN A 10 0.73 25.66 6.84
N GLY A 11 1.46 25.22 5.83
CA GLY A 11 1.61 25.97 4.56
C GLY A 11 0.35 25.99 3.68
N ARG A 12 -0.54 25.02 3.80
CA ARG A 12 -1.79 24.96 3.01
C ARG A 12 -2.88 25.94 3.50
N TRP A 13 -2.85 26.28 4.77
CA TRP A 13 -3.84 27.20 5.35
C TRP A 13 -3.59 28.67 4.95
N GLU A 14 -2.34 29.10 4.87
CA GLU A 14 -2.00 30.46 4.46
C GLU A 14 -2.24 30.70 2.96
N LEU A 15 -1.91 29.74 2.08
CA LEU A 15 -2.18 29.80 0.65
C LEU A 15 -3.67 29.84 0.32
N SER A 16 -4.52 29.14 1.07
CA SER A 16 -5.95 29.10 0.82
C SER A 16 -6.61 30.45 1.13
N HIS A 17 -6.17 31.17 2.14
CA HIS A 17 -6.69 32.51 2.47
C HIS A 17 -6.33 33.57 1.42
N VAL A 18 -5.13 33.49 0.85
CA VAL A 18 -4.72 34.39 -0.22
C VAL A 18 -5.51 34.12 -1.50
N LEU A 19 -5.77 32.85 -1.82
CA LEU A 19 -6.56 32.47 -3.02
C LEU A 19 -8.02 32.93 -2.94
N VAL A 20 -8.61 33.07 -1.76
CA VAL A 20 -9.99 33.60 -1.58
C VAL A 20 -10.10 35.09 -1.93
N LEU A 21 -9.01 35.84 -1.82
CA LEU A 21 -9.01 37.25 -2.21
C LEU A 21 -9.21 37.45 -3.71
N ILE A 22 -8.87 36.47 -4.55
CA ILE A 22 -9.03 36.56 -6.02
C ILE A 22 -10.51 36.66 -6.41
N PRO A 23 -11.41 35.74 -6.06
CA PRO A 23 -12.84 35.85 -6.39
C PRO A 23 -13.52 37.05 -5.73
N ILE A 24 -13.13 37.43 -4.51
CA ILE A 24 -13.65 38.65 -3.87
C ILE A 24 -13.18 39.90 -4.63
N GLY A 25 -11.91 39.98 -4.95
CA GLY A 25 -11.36 41.07 -5.75
C GLY A 25 -12.03 41.21 -7.14
N LEU A 26 -12.32 40.04 -7.76
CA LEU A 26 -13.07 40.03 -9.03
C LEU A 26 -14.48 40.60 -8.87
N ILE A 27 -15.22 40.20 -7.82
CA ILE A 27 -16.56 40.73 -7.54
C ILE A 27 -16.51 42.23 -7.32
N VAL A 28 -15.57 42.72 -6.51
CA VAL A 28 -15.41 44.16 -6.24
C VAL A 28 -15.04 44.94 -7.53
N ALA A 29 -14.12 44.38 -8.34
CA ALA A 29 -13.72 44.98 -9.58
C ALA A 29 -14.88 45.09 -10.58
N VAL A 30 -15.65 44.00 -10.75
CA VAL A 30 -16.83 43.97 -11.62
C VAL A 30 -17.85 45.00 -11.16
N CYS A 31 -18.16 45.05 -9.86
CA CYS A 31 -19.10 46.03 -9.29
C CYS A 31 -18.63 47.50 -9.55
N ALA A 32 -17.33 47.78 -9.28
CA ALA A 32 -16.79 49.12 -9.45
C ALA A 32 -16.81 49.56 -10.92
N ILE A 33 -16.38 48.69 -11.83
CA ILE A 33 -16.36 48.97 -13.25
C ILE A 33 -17.80 49.14 -13.81
N ASP A 34 -18.72 48.25 -13.44
CA ASP A 34 -20.09 48.28 -13.93
C ASP A 34 -20.82 49.54 -13.47
N VAL A 35 -20.66 49.99 -12.23
CA VAL A 35 -21.28 51.23 -11.71
C VAL A 35 -20.71 52.48 -12.33
N LEU A 36 -19.42 52.49 -12.68
CA LEU A 36 -18.71 53.63 -13.31
C LEU A 36 -18.83 53.65 -14.82
N ALA A 37 -19.19 52.54 -15.45
CA ALA A 37 -19.25 52.42 -16.92
C ALA A 37 -20.48 53.14 -17.52
N PRO A 38 -20.45 53.50 -18.80
CA PRO A 38 -21.60 54.01 -19.53
C PRO A 38 -22.79 53.06 -19.48
N PRO A 39 -24.04 53.60 -19.65
CA PRO A 39 -25.27 52.76 -19.49
C PRO A 39 -25.36 51.57 -20.42
N ASP A 40 -24.62 51.59 -21.53
CA ASP A 40 -24.63 50.51 -22.55
C ASP A 40 -23.73 49.32 -22.22
N ILE A 41 -22.86 49.44 -21.22
CA ILE A 41 -21.92 48.37 -20.82
C ILE A 41 -22.45 47.68 -19.55
N HIS A 42 -22.71 46.37 -19.64
CA HIS A 42 -23.16 45.53 -18.51
C HIS A 42 -22.16 44.39 -18.27
N LEU A 43 -21.44 44.46 -17.17
CA LEU A 43 -20.46 43.42 -16.77
C LEU A 43 -20.96 42.41 -15.80
N GLY A 44 -22.24 42.58 -15.33
CA GLY A 44 -22.89 41.66 -14.39
C GLY A 44 -22.72 40.16 -14.68
N PRO A 45 -22.86 39.70 -15.95
CA PRO A 45 -22.65 38.29 -16.29
C PRO A 45 -21.27 37.72 -15.91
N LEU A 46 -20.23 38.56 -15.79
CA LEU A 46 -18.88 38.15 -15.38
C LEU A 46 -18.81 37.68 -13.91
N LEU A 47 -19.81 38.05 -13.09
CA LEU A 47 -19.87 37.60 -11.69
C LEU A 47 -19.96 36.06 -11.55
N VAL A 48 -20.41 35.34 -12.60
CA VAL A 48 -20.39 33.87 -12.66
C VAL A 48 -18.96 33.30 -12.54
N ALA A 49 -17.92 34.05 -12.94
CA ALA A 49 -16.55 33.62 -12.83
C ALA A 49 -16.08 33.47 -11.37
N ALA A 50 -16.65 34.22 -10.43
CA ALA A 50 -16.22 34.17 -9.03
C ALA A 50 -16.50 32.80 -8.35
N PRO A 51 -17.73 32.24 -8.35
CA PRO A 51 -17.97 30.91 -7.78
C PRO A 51 -17.29 29.80 -8.57
N THR A 52 -17.13 29.93 -9.91
CA THR A 52 -16.44 28.90 -10.72
C THR A 52 -14.93 28.85 -10.43
N LEU A 53 -14.27 29.99 -10.27
CA LEU A 53 -12.87 30.04 -9.84
C LEU A 53 -12.71 29.49 -8.41
N THR A 54 -13.64 29.83 -7.50
CA THR A 54 -13.60 29.31 -6.12
C THR A 54 -13.70 27.79 -6.07
N ALA A 55 -14.52 27.20 -6.93
CA ALA A 55 -14.70 25.75 -7.01
C ALA A 55 -13.40 24.99 -7.36
N ALA A 56 -12.41 25.62 -7.99
CA ALA A 56 -11.15 24.99 -8.36
C ALA A 56 -10.25 24.68 -7.15
N PHE A 57 -10.33 25.47 -6.07
CA PHE A 57 -9.42 25.35 -4.92
C PHE A 57 -10.14 25.28 -3.57
N ALA A 58 -11.45 25.51 -3.50
CA ALA A 58 -12.21 25.56 -2.27
C ALA A 58 -13.29 24.48 -2.20
N GLY A 59 -13.72 24.17 -0.97
CA GLY A 59 -14.82 23.25 -0.72
C GLY A 59 -16.20 23.89 -0.98
N PRO A 60 -17.28 23.08 -0.92
CA PRO A 60 -18.62 23.49 -1.30
C PRO A 60 -19.19 24.65 -0.47
N GLY A 61 -18.84 24.73 0.82
CA GLY A 61 -19.30 25.81 1.70
C GLY A 61 -18.80 27.18 1.28
N LEU A 62 -17.50 27.31 0.96
CA LEU A 62 -16.92 28.58 0.50
C LEU A 62 -17.39 28.95 -0.90
N THR A 63 -17.52 27.96 -1.78
CA THR A 63 -18.09 28.16 -3.14
C THR A 63 -19.52 28.69 -3.06
N ALA A 64 -20.35 28.15 -2.17
CA ALA A 64 -21.72 28.65 -1.94
C ALA A 64 -21.73 30.08 -1.38
N ALA A 65 -20.84 30.40 -0.44
CA ALA A 65 -20.72 31.74 0.13
C ALA A 65 -20.29 32.78 -0.92
N ILE A 66 -19.33 32.47 -1.78
CA ILE A 66 -18.91 33.37 -2.89
C ILE A 66 -20.01 33.48 -3.94
N GLY A 67 -20.75 32.40 -4.23
CA GLY A 67 -21.92 32.45 -5.12
C GLY A 67 -23.02 33.37 -4.58
N ALA A 68 -23.34 33.28 -3.28
CA ALA A 68 -24.29 34.18 -2.63
C ALA A 68 -23.80 35.63 -2.65
N LEU A 69 -22.51 35.87 -2.43
CA LEU A 69 -21.92 37.21 -2.52
C LEU A 69 -22.00 37.78 -3.95
N ALA A 70 -21.77 36.95 -4.98
CA ALA A 70 -21.90 37.35 -6.38
C ALA A 70 -23.34 37.72 -6.72
N VAL A 71 -24.35 36.98 -6.23
CA VAL A 71 -25.79 37.32 -6.38
C VAL A 71 -26.10 38.64 -5.67
N ALA A 72 -25.62 38.84 -4.45
CA ALA A 72 -25.82 40.10 -3.71
C ALA A 72 -25.17 41.29 -4.46
N ALA A 73 -24.00 41.10 -5.04
CA ALA A 73 -23.33 42.10 -5.87
C ALA A 73 -24.12 42.46 -7.15
N GLN A 74 -24.72 41.44 -7.81
CA GLN A 74 -25.59 41.65 -8.96
C GLN A 74 -26.85 42.49 -8.60
N VAL A 75 -27.48 42.19 -7.47
CA VAL A 75 -28.62 42.96 -6.95
C VAL A 75 -28.19 44.41 -6.63
N PHE A 76 -27.02 44.59 -6.01
CA PHE A 76 -26.46 45.89 -5.71
C PHE A 76 -26.24 46.72 -6.98
N ILE A 77 -25.68 46.16 -8.04
CA ILE A 77 -25.52 46.83 -9.36
C ILE A 77 -26.91 47.26 -9.89
N GLY A 78 -27.93 46.38 -9.82
CA GLY A 78 -29.28 46.67 -10.27
C GLY A 78 -29.91 47.82 -9.51
N ILE A 79 -29.73 47.94 -8.19
CA ILE A 79 -30.19 49.08 -7.37
C ILE A 79 -29.43 50.36 -7.77
N ALA A 80 -28.12 50.33 -7.86
CA ALA A 80 -27.30 51.49 -8.14
C ALA A 80 -27.61 52.09 -9.51
N ARG A 81 -28.01 51.26 -10.50
CA ARG A 81 -28.38 51.70 -11.85
C ARG A 81 -29.89 51.98 -12.05
N ASN A 82 -30.70 51.81 -11.05
CA ASN A 82 -32.17 51.95 -11.15
C ASN A 82 -32.84 51.01 -12.19
N VAL A 83 -32.26 49.84 -12.43
CA VAL A 83 -32.74 48.84 -13.43
C VAL A 83 -33.27 47.58 -12.77
N LEU A 84 -33.61 47.59 -11.47
CA LEU A 84 -33.88 46.42 -10.66
C LEU A 84 -35.04 45.54 -11.17
N PHE A 85 -35.99 46.14 -11.88
CA PHE A 85 -37.20 45.46 -12.40
C PHE A 85 -37.19 45.30 -13.91
N THR A 86 -36.02 45.15 -14.52
CA THR A 86 -35.92 44.87 -15.95
C THR A 86 -35.84 43.37 -16.18
N GLU A 87 -36.55 42.83 -17.18
CA GLU A 87 -36.53 41.42 -17.57
C GLU A 87 -35.12 40.88 -17.79
N ASN A 88 -34.22 41.72 -18.28
CA ASN A 88 -32.81 41.36 -18.50
C ASN A 88 -32.06 41.10 -17.19
N LEU A 89 -32.24 41.92 -16.13
CA LEU A 89 -31.56 41.72 -14.86
C LEU A 89 -32.12 40.52 -14.11
N GLU A 90 -33.45 40.33 -14.15
CA GLU A 90 -34.08 39.12 -13.53
C GLU A 90 -33.51 37.82 -14.15
N THR A 91 -33.39 37.81 -15.48
CA THR A 91 -32.79 36.69 -16.22
C THR A 91 -31.33 36.44 -15.83
N GLN A 92 -30.52 37.51 -15.68
CA GLN A 92 -29.11 37.40 -15.27
C GLN A 92 -28.97 36.88 -13.85
N ILE A 93 -29.79 37.37 -12.91
CA ILE A 93 -29.79 36.88 -11.52
C ILE A 93 -30.21 35.41 -11.48
N ALA A 94 -31.27 35.04 -12.20
CA ALA A 94 -31.70 33.63 -12.28
C ALA A 94 -30.60 32.73 -12.84
N ALA A 95 -29.95 33.14 -13.93
CA ALA A 95 -28.84 32.44 -14.52
C ALA A 95 -27.66 32.30 -13.55
N LEU A 96 -27.29 33.36 -12.85
CA LEU A 96 -26.21 33.35 -11.85
C LEU A 96 -26.53 32.39 -10.69
N ILE A 97 -27.77 32.36 -10.21
CA ILE A 97 -28.20 31.44 -9.17
C ILE A 97 -28.11 29.99 -9.67
N VAL A 98 -28.64 29.69 -10.86
CA VAL A 98 -28.62 28.35 -11.43
C VAL A 98 -27.19 27.84 -11.64
N VAL A 99 -26.31 28.66 -12.23
CA VAL A 99 -24.91 28.29 -12.44
C VAL A 99 -24.18 28.11 -11.11
N SER A 100 -24.39 29.02 -10.14
CA SER A 100 -23.79 28.90 -8.81
C SER A 100 -24.23 27.61 -8.09
N ALA A 101 -25.53 27.28 -8.18
CA ALA A 101 -26.06 26.03 -7.60
C ALA A 101 -25.44 24.80 -8.28
N LEU A 102 -25.31 24.81 -9.62
CA LEU A 102 -24.69 23.70 -10.37
C LEU A 102 -23.23 23.51 -9.97
N VAL A 103 -22.47 24.61 -9.83
CA VAL A 103 -21.07 24.59 -9.40
C VAL A 103 -20.94 24.07 -7.98
N VAL A 104 -21.85 24.43 -7.06
CA VAL A 104 -21.88 23.90 -5.69
C VAL A 104 -22.18 22.40 -5.70
N VAL A 105 -23.15 21.93 -6.47
CA VAL A 105 -23.46 20.50 -6.61
C VAL A 105 -22.24 19.73 -7.12
N PHE A 106 -21.57 20.26 -8.14
CA PHE A 106 -20.34 19.66 -8.67
C PHE A 106 -19.23 19.58 -7.61
N THR A 107 -18.99 20.66 -6.84
CA THR A 107 -17.99 20.66 -5.76
C THR A 107 -18.35 19.69 -4.64
N VAL A 108 -19.64 19.55 -4.29
CA VAL A 108 -20.09 18.53 -3.32
C VAL A 108 -19.85 17.12 -3.82
N ALA A 109 -20.15 16.85 -5.10
CA ALA A 109 -19.90 15.54 -5.69
C ALA A 109 -18.40 15.18 -5.72
N ARG A 110 -17.55 16.14 -6.11
CA ARG A 110 -16.09 15.99 -6.10
C ARG A 110 -15.57 15.73 -4.68
N ASP A 111 -15.94 16.54 -3.71
CA ASP A 111 -15.50 16.41 -2.31
C ASP A 111 -15.94 15.08 -1.69
N ARG A 112 -17.16 14.59 -2.02
CA ARG A 112 -17.60 13.26 -1.61
C ARG A 112 -16.77 12.14 -2.23
N GLY A 113 -16.39 12.27 -3.49
CA GLY A 113 -15.49 11.33 -4.18
C GLY A 113 -14.12 11.26 -3.51
N GLU A 114 -13.49 12.41 -3.30
CA GLU A 114 -12.19 12.50 -2.63
C GLU A 114 -12.19 11.95 -1.20
N ARG A 115 -13.25 12.23 -0.44
CA ARG A 115 -13.41 11.68 0.93
C ARG A 115 -13.62 10.18 0.96
N ARG A 116 -14.32 9.60 -0.03
CA ARG A 116 -14.50 8.15 -0.14
C ARG A 116 -13.16 7.46 -0.44
N LEU A 117 -12.39 7.99 -1.40
CA LEU A 117 -11.05 7.48 -1.72
C LEU A 117 -10.10 7.56 -0.53
N THR A 118 -10.06 8.69 0.18
CA THR A 118 -9.21 8.86 1.36
C THR A 118 -9.60 7.88 2.48
N LYS A 119 -10.89 7.65 2.69
CA LYS A 119 -11.39 6.69 3.68
C LYS A 119 -11.01 5.25 3.29
N SER A 120 -11.19 4.87 2.03
CA SER A 120 -10.79 3.55 1.53
C SER A 120 -9.29 3.32 1.72
N ARG A 121 -8.44 4.28 1.34
CA ARG A 121 -6.99 4.23 1.55
C ARG A 121 -6.60 4.08 3.03
N SER A 122 -7.26 4.79 3.92
CA SER A 122 -6.96 4.69 5.36
C SER A 122 -7.32 3.32 5.94
N VAL A 123 -8.42 2.70 5.50
CA VAL A 123 -8.82 1.35 5.91
C VAL A 123 -7.83 0.32 5.36
N ALA A 124 -7.46 0.43 4.09
CA ALA A 124 -6.46 -0.44 3.46
C ALA A 124 -5.12 -0.39 4.21
N ALA A 125 -4.59 0.80 4.50
CA ALA A 125 -3.34 0.98 5.24
C ALA A 125 -3.38 0.38 6.65
N VAL A 126 -4.50 0.53 7.37
CA VAL A 126 -4.66 -0.07 8.70
C VAL A 126 -4.74 -1.59 8.61
N ALA A 127 -5.48 -2.13 7.65
CA ALA A 127 -5.58 -3.57 7.43
C ALA A 127 -4.21 -4.18 7.13
N GLN A 128 -3.44 -3.56 6.24
CA GLN A 128 -2.08 -3.97 5.90
C GLN A 128 -1.14 -3.94 7.12
N GLN A 129 -1.23 -2.90 7.95
CA GLN A 129 -0.44 -2.82 9.18
C GLN A 129 -0.79 -3.91 10.20
N VAL A 130 -2.05 -4.35 10.25
CA VAL A 130 -2.49 -5.46 11.10
C VAL A 130 -1.98 -6.79 10.56
N LEU A 131 -1.96 -6.97 9.25
CA LEU A 131 -1.46 -8.16 8.57
C LEU A 131 0.06 -8.28 8.70
N LEU A 132 0.79 -7.22 8.33
CA LEU A 132 2.24 -7.14 8.41
C LEU A 132 2.67 -6.74 9.83
N ARG A 133 2.58 -7.67 10.77
CA ARG A 133 3.02 -7.43 12.14
C ARG A 133 4.50 -7.03 12.15
N PRO A 134 4.90 -6.03 12.97
CA PRO A 134 6.30 -5.66 13.11
C PRO A 134 7.14 -6.89 13.48
N LEU A 135 8.23 -7.10 12.75
CA LEU A 135 9.16 -8.17 13.07
C LEU A 135 9.88 -7.88 14.41
N PRO A 136 10.20 -8.93 15.19
CA PRO A 136 10.98 -8.74 16.41
C PRO A 136 12.35 -8.14 16.06
N ALA A 137 12.79 -7.12 16.78
CA ALA A 137 14.08 -6.49 16.52
C ALA A 137 15.27 -7.46 16.70
N ARG A 138 15.03 -8.58 17.41
CA ARG A 138 16.00 -9.65 17.61
C ARG A 138 15.31 -11.01 17.68
N SER A 139 15.90 -12.02 17.06
CA SER A 139 15.44 -13.41 17.10
C SER A 139 16.66 -14.34 17.14
N GLY A 140 16.95 -14.93 18.27
CA GLY A 140 18.19 -15.69 18.48
C GLY A 140 19.42 -14.81 18.22
N PRO A 141 20.38 -15.29 17.40
CA PRO A 141 21.58 -14.54 17.03
C PRO A 141 21.34 -13.49 15.94
N LEU A 142 20.09 -13.24 15.54
CA LEU A 142 19.75 -12.33 14.46
C LEU A 142 19.21 -11.00 14.99
N GLU A 143 19.71 -9.89 14.43
CA GLU A 143 19.08 -8.57 14.49
C GLU A 143 18.26 -8.37 13.22
N ILE A 144 16.99 -7.94 13.35
CA ILE A 144 16.03 -7.87 12.26
C ILE A 144 15.39 -6.49 12.22
N ALA A 145 15.19 -5.98 11.03
CA ALA A 145 14.37 -4.81 10.77
C ALA A 145 13.56 -5.03 9.49
N SER A 146 12.42 -4.35 9.37
CA SER A 146 11.58 -4.37 8.17
C SER A 146 10.96 -3.02 7.92
N PHE A 147 10.61 -2.73 6.67
CA PHE A 147 9.68 -1.69 6.29
C PHE A 147 8.72 -2.19 5.22
N TYR A 148 7.64 -1.46 5.08
CA TYR A 148 6.69 -1.55 4.00
C TYR A 148 6.33 -0.13 3.55
N LEU A 149 6.32 0.10 2.25
CA LEU A 149 5.91 1.35 1.61
C LEU A 149 4.78 1.03 0.64
N ALA A 150 3.61 1.61 0.88
CA ALA A 150 2.50 1.50 -0.04
C ALA A 150 2.70 2.42 -1.25
N ALA A 151 2.27 1.99 -2.43
CA ALA A 151 2.21 2.81 -3.63
C ALA A 151 1.29 4.01 -3.41
N GLU A 152 1.68 5.21 -3.91
CA GLU A 152 0.88 6.42 -3.70
C GLU A 152 -0.36 6.48 -4.59
N GLU A 153 -0.31 5.90 -5.78
CA GLU A 153 -1.35 6.05 -6.80
C GLU A 153 -2.51 5.05 -6.66
N GLU A 154 -2.31 3.94 -5.95
CA GLU A 154 -3.32 2.90 -5.83
C GLU A 154 -4.00 2.92 -4.47
N ALA A 155 -5.34 3.04 -4.47
CA ALA A 155 -6.16 2.89 -3.26
C ALA A 155 -6.33 1.42 -2.86
N GLU A 156 -5.65 0.50 -3.56
CA GLU A 156 -5.76 -0.94 -3.41
C GLU A 156 -4.67 -1.48 -2.48
N MET A 157 -4.99 -2.57 -1.79
CA MET A 157 -4.06 -3.25 -0.90
C MET A 157 -3.12 -4.13 -1.73
N GLY A 158 -1.80 -4.09 -1.43
CA GLY A 158 -0.81 -4.91 -2.09
C GLY A 158 -0.77 -6.36 -1.61
N GLY A 159 -0.15 -7.20 -2.43
CA GLY A 159 0.11 -8.62 -2.17
C GLY A 159 1.37 -8.91 -1.34
N ASP A 160 2.20 -7.93 -1.09
CA ASP A 160 3.46 -8.06 -0.37
C ASP A 160 3.28 -8.62 1.04
N LEU A 161 4.10 -9.60 1.39
CA LEU A 161 4.06 -10.26 2.68
C LEU A 161 5.45 -10.56 3.24
N PHE A 162 5.60 -10.45 4.54
CA PHE A 162 6.77 -10.94 5.27
C PHE A 162 6.42 -11.34 6.70
N ALA A 163 7.13 -12.32 7.22
CA ALA A 163 7.04 -12.73 8.62
C ALA A 163 8.34 -13.39 9.10
N ALA A 164 8.50 -13.44 10.42
CA ALA A 164 9.53 -14.21 11.08
C ALA A 164 8.91 -15.10 12.17
N ALA A 165 9.41 -16.32 12.30
CA ALA A 165 9.01 -17.26 13.31
C ALA A 165 10.24 -17.86 13.99
N ARG A 166 10.23 -17.89 15.32
CA ARG A 166 11.28 -18.53 16.10
C ARG A 166 10.96 -20.02 16.29
N THR A 167 11.96 -20.86 16.01
CA THR A 167 11.96 -22.28 16.41
C THR A 167 12.84 -22.47 17.65
N THR A 168 13.02 -23.67 18.11
CA THR A 168 13.92 -23.99 19.25
C THR A 168 15.38 -23.72 18.94
N THR A 169 15.81 -23.84 17.65
CA THR A 169 17.22 -23.85 17.24
C THR A 169 17.51 -22.94 16.04
N SER A 170 16.51 -22.28 15.49
CA SER A 170 16.66 -21.41 14.31
C SER A 170 15.62 -20.31 14.28
N THR A 171 15.81 -19.36 13.37
CA THR A 171 14.80 -18.37 13.00
C THR A 171 14.43 -18.61 11.55
N ARG A 172 13.14 -18.76 11.28
CA ARG A 172 12.58 -18.87 9.94
C ARG A 172 11.98 -17.55 9.50
N LEU A 173 12.19 -17.21 8.23
CA LEU A 173 11.65 -16.00 7.61
C LEU A 173 10.91 -16.38 6.34
N ILE A 174 9.93 -15.58 6.00
CA ILE A 174 9.23 -15.60 4.72
C ILE A 174 9.15 -14.15 4.23
N ILE A 175 9.39 -13.97 2.94
CA ILE A 175 9.03 -12.78 2.20
C ILE A 175 8.42 -13.24 0.87
N GLY A 176 7.47 -12.51 0.34
CA GLY A 176 6.80 -12.89 -0.90
C GLY A 176 5.88 -11.80 -1.38
N ASP A 177 5.35 -12.02 -2.57
CA ASP A 177 4.30 -11.23 -3.18
C ASP A 177 3.25 -12.13 -3.80
N VAL A 178 1.97 -11.82 -3.57
CA VAL A 178 0.82 -12.53 -4.11
C VAL A 178 0.42 -11.87 -5.42
N ARG A 179 0.26 -12.67 -6.47
CA ARG A 179 -0.22 -12.19 -7.76
C ARG A 179 -1.55 -11.44 -7.64
N GLY A 180 -1.61 -10.25 -8.26
CA GLY A 180 -2.80 -9.41 -8.31
C GLY A 180 -2.80 -8.32 -7.24
N LYS A 181 -3.89 -7.56 -7.19
CA LYS A 181 -4.04 -6.39 -6.30
C LYS A 181 -5.41 -6.40 -5.64
N GLY A 182 -5.57 -5.60 -4.60
CA GLY A 182 -6.83 -5.43 -3.91
C GLY A 182 -7.15 -6.53 -2.89
N LEU A 183 -8.42 -6.67 -2.57
CA LEU A 183 -8.90 -7.60 -1.52
C LEU A 183 -8.55 -9.06 -1.75
N PRO A 184 -8.60 -9.62 -2.98
CA PRO A 184 -8.20 -11.00 -3.21
C PRO A 184 -6.73 -11.26 -2.87
N ALA A 185 -5.80 -10.45 -3.37
CA ALA A 185 -4.37 -10.58 -3.08
C ALA A 185 -4.09 -10.44 -1.57
N TYR A 186 -4.73 -9.46 -0.92
CA TYR A 186 -4.65 -9.30 0.53
C TYR A 186 -5.15 -10.53 1.31
N SER A 187 -6.27 -11.14 0.88
CA SER A 187 -6.82 -12.34 1.51
C SER A 187 -5.82 -13.51 1.45
N HIS A 188 -5.22 -13.71 0.28
CA HIS A 188 -4.22 -14.78 0.11
C HIS A 188 -2.91 -14.49 0.85
N ALA A 189 -2.47 -13.24 0.92
CA ALA A 189 -1.33 -12.85 1.76
C ALA A 189 -1.64 -13.12 3.24
N ALA A 190 -2.86 -12.84 3.69
CA ALA A 190 -3.30 -13.15 5.07
C ALA A 190 -3.32 -14.65 5.34
N LEU A 191 -3.82 -15.45 4.40
CA LEU A 191 -3.82 -16.92 4.46
C LEU A 191 -2.38 -17.46 4.58
N LEU A 192 -1.48 -17.04 3.68
CA LEU A 192 -0.06 -17.47 3.69
C LEU A 192 0.64 -17.11 4.99
N LEU A 193 0.46 -15.88 5.48
CA LEU A 193 1.04 -15.44 6.74
C LEU A 193 0.45 -16.20 7.93
N GLY A 194 -0.84 -16.50 7.91
CA GLY A 194 -1.52 -17.34 8.90
C GLY A 194 -0.95 -18.76 8.92
N ALA A 195 -0.87 -19.39 7.75
CA ALA A 195 -0.31 -20.74 7.57
C ALA A 195 1.17 -20.80 8.00
N PHE A 196 1.98 -19.81 7.58
CA PHE A 196 3.38 -19.71 7.99
C PHE A 196 3.52 -19.59 9.51
N ARG A 197 2.81 -18.67 10.15
CA ARG A 197 2.88 -18.47 11.61
C ARG A 197 2.43 -19.70 12.40
N ALA A 198 1.44 -20.43 11.89
CA ALA A 198 0.94 -21.65 12.52
C ALA A 198 1.89 -22.84 12.35
N ALA A 199 2.59 -22.95 11.20
CA ALA A 199 3.35 -24.13 10.84
C ALA A 199 4.87 -23.99 11.01
N ALA A 200 5.43 -22.78 10.94
CA ALA A 200 6.87 -22.56 10.90
C ALA A 200 7.65 -23.13 12.09
N HIS A 201 7.03 -23.23 13.26
CA HIS A 201 7.64 -23.83 14.45
C HIS A 201 7.38 -25.33 14.60
N ARG A 202 6.41 -25.90 13.85
CA ARG A 202 6.01 -27.31 13.93
C ARG A 202 6.64 -28.16 12.84
N GLN A 203 6.81 -27.60 11.63
CA GLN A 203 7.39 -28.34 10.52
C GLN A 203 8.86 -28.62 10.77
N ALA A 204 9.27 -29.88 10.62
CA ALA A 204 10.65 -30.29 10.91
C ALA A 204 11.65 -29.69 9.95
N THR A 205 11.29 -29.54 8.66
CA THR A 205 12.16 -29.05 7.59
C THR A 205 11.54 -27.95 6.78
N LEU A 206 12.37 -27.17 6.11
CA LEU A 206 11.91 -26.08 5.24
C LEU A 206 11.06 -26.59 4.05
N PRO A 207 11.38 -27.73 3.37
CA PRO A 207 10.52 -28.30 2.34
C PRO A 207 9.12 -28.69 2.84
N LYS A 208 9.02 -29.25 4.03
CA LYS A 208 7.70 -29.58 4.61
C LYS A 208 6.89 -28.34 4.89
N LEU A 209 7.54 -27.24 5.26
CA LEU A 209 6.87 -25.94 5.42
C LEU A 209 6.38 -25.43 4.07
N ALA A 210 7.21 -25.47 3.01
CA ALA A 210 6.81 -25.05 1.67
C ALA A 210 5.61 -25.85 1.15
N ILE A 211 5.63 -27.19 1.27
CA ILE A 211 4.50 -28.06 0.91
C ILE A 211 3.23 -27.69 1.68
N HIS A 212 3.36 -27.37 2.97
CA HIS A 212 2.22 -26.97 3.79
C HIS A 212 1.60 -25.63 3.31
N LEU A 213 2.45 -24.65 2.94
CA LEU A 213 1.99 -23.38 2.43
C LEU A 213 1.32 -23.53 1.05
N ASP A 214 1.91 -24.33 0.16
CA ASP A 214 1.34 -24.62 -1.16
C ASP A 214 -0.03 -25.30 -1.04
N GLY A 215 -0.13 -26.30 -0.15
CA GLY A 215 -1.40 -26.97 0.12
C GLY A 215 -2.46 -26.03 0.69
N ALA A 216 -2.09 -25.07 1.54
CA ALA A 216 -3.03 -24.10 2.10
C ALA A 216 -3.63 -23.18 1.02
N VAL A 217 -2.80 -22.65 0.10
CA VAL A 217 -3.26 -21.78 -0.99
C VAL A 217 -4.15 -22.54 -1.97
N ARG A 218 -3.73 -23.73 -2.40
CA ARG A 218 -4.50 -24.57 -3.32
C ARG A 218 -5.85 -24.99 -2.76
N TRP A 219 -5.90 -25.32 -1.47
CA TRP A 219 -7.14 -25.70 -0.81
C TRP A 219 -8.12 -24.51 -0.75
N ASP A 220 -7.64 -23.31 -0.41
CA ASP A 220 -8.44 -22.10 -0.35
C ASP A 220 -9.02 -21.75 -1.76
N SER A 221 -8.17 -21.75 -2.78
CA SER A 221 -8.60 -21.50 -4.16
C SER A 221 -9.67 -22.47 -4.63
N SER A 222 -9.58 -23.76 -4.27
CA SER A 222 -10.57 -24.78 -4.62
C SER A 222 -11.93 -24.58 -3.94
N GLN A 223 -11.97 -24.00 -2.74
CA GLN A 223 -13.20 -23.71 -2.00
C GLN A 223 -13.95 -22.52 -2.60
N TRP A 224 -13.23 -21.49 -2.99
CA TRP A 224 -13.82 -20.27 -3.56
C TRP A 224 -14.25 -20.46 -5.03
N GLY A 225 -13.51 -21.22 -5.83
CA GLY A 225 -13.90 -21.60 -7.19
C GLY A 225 -15.24 -22.34 -7.20
N ASN A 226 -15.40 -23.37 -6.38
CA ASN A 226 -16.64 -24.12 -6.25
C ASN A 226 -17.81 -23.28 -5.70
N ALA A 227 -17.55 -22.25 -4.88
CA ALA A 227 -18.59 -21.37 -4.35
C ALA A 227 -19.08 -20.35 -5.39
N ALA A 228 -18.24 -19.91 -6.31
CA ALA A 228 -18.62 -19.02 -7.40
C ALA A 228 -19.54 -19.73 -8.42
N ASP A 229 -19.25 -20.99 -8.73
CA ASP A 229 -20.08 -21.83 -9.63
C ASP A 229 -21.41 -22.24 -8.98
N ALA A 230 -21.49 -22.27 -7.65
CA ALA A 230 -22.71 -22.61 -6.91
C ALA A 230 -23.63 -21.41 -6.62
N ALA A 231 -23.25 -20.18 -6.99
CA ALA A 231 -24.12 -19.02 -6.83
C ALA A 231 -25.29 -19.10 -7.81
N PRO A 232 -26.59 -19.15 -7.35
CA PRO A 232 -27.71 -19.21 -8.27
C PRO A 232 -27.75 -17.92 -9.11
N ALA A 233 -27.83 -18.09 -10.44
CA ALA A 233 -28.06 -16.99 -11.36
C ALA A 233 -29.30 -16.21 -10.88
N ALA A 234 -29.10 -14.97 -10.47
CA ALA A 234 -30.17 -14.07 -10.05
C ALA A 234 -31.01 -13.70 -11.27
N GLY A 235 -32.08 -14.45 -11.49
CA GLY A 235 -33.07 -14.18 -12.59
C GLY A 235 -33.86 -15.40 -12.96
N ASP A 236 -34.80 -15.85 -12.11
CA ASP A 236 -36.16 -16.15 -12.52
C ASP A 236 -37.01 -16.45 -11.26
N ALA A 237 -38.07 -15.67 -11.11
CA ALA A 237 -39.08 -15.91 -10.09
C ALA A 237 -39.85 -17.20 -10.47
N ALA A 238 -39.49 -18.29 -9.82
CA ALA A 238 -40.18 -19.57 -10.01
C ALA A 238 -41.41 -19.68 -9.11
N ASP A 239 -42.52 -20.01 -9.76
CA ASP A 239 -43.85 -20.38 -9.30
C ASP A 239 -43.83 -21.41 -8.15
N PRO A 240 -44.52 -21.22 -6.99
CA PRO A 240 -44.46 -22.10 -5.84
C PRO A 240 -45.25 -23.40 -5.90
N HIS A 241 -45.69 -23.88 -7.07
CA HIS A 241 -46.61 -25.04 -7.22
C HIS A 241 -46.15 -26.21 -8.13
N ALA A 242 -44.87 -26.47 -8.30
CA ALA A 242 -44.44 -27.69 -9.00
C ALA A 242 -44.03 -28.79 -8.03
N ARG A 243 -44.88 -29.82 -7.84
CA ARG A 243 -44.62 -31.03 -7.06
C ARG A 243 -43.81 -32.07 -7.87
N SER A 244 -42.68 -32.50 -7.28
CA SER A 244 -42.08 -33.85 -7.20
C SER A 244 -42.31 -34.89 -8.31
N ALA A 245 -41.24 -35.27 -9.02
CA ALA A 245 -40.98 -36.63 -9.48
C ALA A 245 -39.49 -36.98 -9.24
N PRO A 246 -39.13 -38.24 -8.90
CA PRO A 246 -37.75 -38.59 -8.60
C PRO A 246 -36.93 -38.68 -9.88
N ALA A 247 -35.81 -37.96 -9.89
CA ALA A 247 -34.85 -37.93 -10.99
C ALA A 247 -34.04 -39.24 -11.05
N ALA A 248 -33.96 -39.80 -12.22
CA ALA A 248 -33.04 -40.85 -12.61
C ALA A 248 -31.59 -40.33 -12.50
N VAL A 249 -30.69 -41.17 -12.01
CA VAL A 249 -29.25 -40.90 -11.92
C VAL A 249 -28.68 -40.98 -13.34
N ASP A 250 -28.32 -39.83 -13.91
CA ASP A 250 -27.55 -39.77 -15.15
C ASP A 250 -26.06 -40.03 -14.86
N PRO A 251 -25.34 -40.73 -15.76
CA PRO A 251 -23.91 -40.99 -15.55
C PRO A 251 -23.08 -39.71 -15.64
N LEU A 252 -22.08 -39.62 -14.80
CA LEU A 252 -21.09 -38.54 -14.71
C LEU A 252 -20.52 -38.23 -16.11
N PRO A 253 -20.48 -36.97 -16.54
CA PRO A 253 -19.77 -36.61 -17.76
C PRO A 253 -18.25 -36.75 -17.53
N GLU A 254 -17.59 -37.39 -18.50
CA GLU A 254 -16.14 -37.45 -18.55
C GLU A 254 -15.53 -36.02 -18.67
N PRO A 255 -14.37 -35.77 -18.07
CA PRO A 255 -13.71 -34.47 -18.17
C PRO A 255 -13.16 -34.28 -19.60
N ALA A 256 -13.91 -33.63 -20.46
CA ALA A 256 -13.42 -33.11 -21.73
C ALA A 256 -12.92 -31.70 -21.55
N GLY A 257 -11.65 -31.47 -21.79
CA GLY A 257 -11.03 -30.15 -21.86
C GLY A 257 -9.77 -30.07 -21.00
N GLY A 258 -8.66 -29.85 -21.68
CA GLY A 258 -7.42 -29.46 -20.98
C GLY A 258 -7.61 -28.16 -20.19
N PRO A 259 -6.73 -27.84 -19.26
CA PRO A 259 -6.90 -26.69 -18.39
C PRO A 259 -6.98 -25.41 -19.22
N ASP A 260 -8.14 -24.79 -19.24
CA ASP A 260 -8.27 -23.38 -19.62
C ASP A 260 -7.51 -22.56 -18.58
N LEU A 261 -6.38 -22.00 -18.98
CA LEU A 261 -5.46 -21.21 -18.14
C LEU A 261 -6.04 -19.83 -17.73
N ASP A 262 -7.34 -19.62 -17.88
CA ASP A 262 -7.99 -18.31 -17.71
C ASP A 262 -8.87 -18.17 -16.46
N THR A 263 -8.87 -19.12 -15.55
CA THR A 263 -9.57 -19.01 -14.29
C THR A 263 -8.56 -18.75 -13.17
N ASP A 264 -8.58 -17.55 -12.60
CA ASP A 264 -8.11 -17.08 -11.26
C ASP A 264 -7.12 -17.99 -10.48
N GLU A 265 -6.05 -18.47 -11.13
CA GLU A 265 -5.00 -19.19 -10.43
C GLU A 265 -4.22 -18.21 -9.53
N THR A 266 -4.60 -18.19 -8.26
CA THR A 266 -3.90 -17.44 -7.25
C THR A 266 -2.61 -18.15 -6.87
N PHE A 267 -1.49 -17.45 -7.03
CA PHE A 267 -0.18 -17.92 -6.60
C PHE A 267 0.62 -16.78 -5.97
N ALA A 268 1.64 -17.15 -5.23
CA ALA A 268 2.56 -16.20 -4.63
C ALA A 268 4.02 -16.57 -4.93
N THR A 269 4.82 -15.57 -5.29
CA THR A 269 6.27 -15.72 -5.27
C THR A 269 6.75 -15.61 -3.84
N VAL A 270 7.57 -16.57 -3.39
CA VAL A 270 7.97 -16.64 -1.98
C VAL A 270 9.44 -17.05 -1.86
N LEU A 271 10.15 -16.38 -0.97
CA LEU A 271 11.46 -16.81 -0.48
C LEU A 271 11.33 -17.26 0.97
N LEU A 272 11.53 -18.56 1.21
CA LEU A 272 11.54 -19.17 2.54
C LEU A 272 12.98 -19.33 3.02
N LEU A 273 13.25 -18.92 4.26
CA LEU A 273 14.58 -18.94 4.85
C LEU A 273 14.56 -19.62 6.22
N ASP A 274 15.65 -20.31 6.54
CA ASP A 274 15.93 -20.87 7.88
C ASP A 274 17.39 -20.55 8.25
N ALA A 275 17.55 -19.79 9.31
CA ALA A 275 18.85 -19.40 9.84
C ALA A 275 19.11 -20.09 11.18
N PRO A 276 19.87 -21.19 11.21
CA PRO A 276 20.24 -21.90 12.43
C PRO A 276 21.07 -21.05 13.37
N ASP A 277 20.88 -21.21 14.69
CA ASP A 277 21.60 -20.42 15.70
C ASP A 277 23.10 -20.70 15.73
N HIS A 278 23.44 -22.01 15.68
CA HIS A 278 24.79 -22.49 15.94
C HIS A 278 25.61 -22.65 14.66
N TRP A 279 25.00 -22.58 13.49
CA TRP A 279 25.69 -22.75 12.21
C TRP A 279 25.71 -21.45 11.43
N PRO A 280 26.86 -21.01 10.92
CA PRO A 280 26.96 -19.75 10.15
C PRO A 280 26.46 -19.94 8.72
N VAL A 281 25.26 -20.45 8.58
CA VAL A 281 24.63 -20.74 7.30
C VAL A 281 23.21 -20.18 7.24
N LEU A 282 22.74 -19.97 6.03
CA LEU A 282 21.37 -19.66 5.68
C LEU A 282 20.87 -20.78 4.75
N ARG A 283 19.75 -21.39 5.08
CA ARG A 283 19.06 -22.34 4.20
C ARG A 283 17.91 -21.61 3.54
N ALA A 284 17.76 -21.79 2.24
CA ALA A 284 16.75 -21.11 1.44
C ALA A 284 15.99 -22.05 0.53
N ILE A 285 14.72 -21.75 0.28
CA ILE A 285 13.91 -22.26 -0.84
C ILE A 285 13.36 -21.03 -1.54
N ASN A 286 13.68 -20.90 -2.83
CA ASN A 286 13.13 -19.84 -3.68
C ASN A 286 11.99 -20.40 -4.54
N CYS A 287 10.80 -19.81 -4.39
CA CYS A 287 9.59 -20.12 -5.15
C CYS A 287 9.26 -18.95 -6.09
N GLY A 288 10.16 -18.62 -7.02
CA GLY A 288 9.97 -17.56 -8.02
C GLY A 288 10.14 -16.14 -7.51
N HIS A 289 10.64 -15.92 -6.29
CA HIS A 289 10.80 -14.60 -5.68
C HIS A 289 12.17 -13.98 -6.04
N PRO A 290 12.31 -12.64 -6.07
CA PRO A 290 13.60 -11.98 -6.23
C PRO A 290 14.66 -12.52 -5.25
N PRO A 291 15.89 -12.77 -5.72
CA PRO A 291 16.96 -13.33 -4.89
C PRO A 291 17.41 -12.33 -3.82
N ALA A 292 17.71 -12.82 -2.62
CA ALA A 292 18.25 -12.01 -1.55
C ALA A 292 19.64 -11.46 -1.87
N LEU A 293 19.99 -10.29 -1.29
CA LEU A 293 21.34 -9.74 -1.34
C LEU A 293 22.05 -9.97 0.00
N LEU A 294 23.26 -10.53 -0.05
CA LEU A 294 24.17 -10.63 1.08
C LEU A 294 25.17 -9.47 1.05
N LEU A 295 25.12 -8.61 2.03
CA LEU A 295 26.02 -7.46 2.17
C LEU A 295 27.21 -7.86 3.05
N ARG A 296 28.40 -8.00 2.44
CA ARG A 296 29.64 -8.40 3.08
C ARG A 296 30.80 -7.58 2.52
N ASP A 297 31.66 -7.05 3.32
CA ASP A 297 32.95 -6.41 2.94
C ASP A 297 32.83 -5.34 1.83
N GLY A 298 31.82 -4.48 1.93
CA GLY A 298 31.60 -3.42 0.94
C GLY A 298 30.96 -3.87 -0.36
N ARG A 299 30.48 -5.12 -0.44
CA ARG A 299 29.87 -5.71 -1.63
C ARG A 299 28.46 -6.21 -1.35
N ALA A 300 27.64 -6.22 -2.37
CA ALA A 300 26.37 -6.92 -2.39
C ALA A 300 26.50 -8.16 -3.28
N LEU A 301 26.29 -9.31 -2.68
CA LEU A 301 26.34 -10.61 -3.36
C LEU A 301 24.90 -11.11 -3.52
N THR A 302 24.46 -11.35 -4.74
CA THR A 302 23.14 -11.91 -5.01
C THR A 302 23.18 -13.42 -4.72
N LEU A 303 22.27 -13.88 -3.85
CA LEU A 303 22.11 -15.29 -3.51
C LEU A 303 21.22 -15.97 -4.56
N HIS A 304 21.80 -16.27 -5.72
CA HIS A 304 21.09 -16.96 -6.79
C HIS A 304 20.78 -18.40 -6.39
N SER A 305 19.52 -18.80 -6.56
CA SER A 305 19.12 -20.21 -6.47
C SER A 305 19.43 -20.91 -7.78
N GLU A 306 20.12 -22.05 -7.72
CA GLU A 306 20.36 -22.90 -8.88
C GLU A 306 19.07 -23.60 -9.34
N ARG A 307 18.19 -23.88 -8.38
CA ARG A 307 16.90 -24.58 -8.59
C ARG A 307 15.74 -23.81 -7.96
N THR A 308 15.16 -22.94 -8.74
CA THR A 308 13.96 -22.21 -8.33
C THR A 308 12.74 -23.13 -8.41
N ALA A 309 12.01 -23.28 -7.30
CA ALA A 309 10.74 -23.99 -7.29
C ALA A 309 9.61 -23.15 -7.92
N LEU A 310 8.50 -23.79 -8.27
CA LEU A 310 7.31 -23.07 -8.70
C LEU A 310 6.79 -22.15 -7.58
N PRO A 311 6.14 -21.02 -7.93
CA PRO A 311 5.43 -20.21 -6.97
C PRO A 311 4.46 -21.02 -6.13
N ILE A 312 4.28 -20.63 -4.88
CA ILE A 312 3.33 -21.26 -3.94
C ILE A 312 1.92 -21.13 -4.48
N GLY A 313 1.18 -22.23 -4.54
CA GLY A 313 -0.13 -22.36 -5.18
C GLY A 313 -0.10 -23.09 -6.52
N LEU A 314 1.06 -23.14 -7.20
CA LEU A 314 1.24 -23.81 -8.50
C LEU A 314 1.86 -25.22 -8.40
N GLY A 315 2.14 -25.71 -7.21
CA GLY A 315 2.78 -27.03 -7.01
C GLY A 315 2.03 -28.22 -7.60
N GLY A 316 0.72 -28.09 -7.87
CA GLY A 316 -0.08 -29.11 -8.53
C GLY A 316 0.16 -29.28 -10.02
N LEU A 317 0.69 -28.26 -10.72
CA LEU A 317 0.88 -28.25 -12.17
C LEU A 317 2.05 -29.12 -12.63
N ALA A 318 3.07 -29.28 -11.79
CA ALA A 318 4.32 -29.99 -12.14
C ALA A 318 4.45 -31.39 -11.49
N GLY A 319 3.41 -31.94 -10.91
CA GLY A 319 3.48 -33.14 -10.11
C GLY A 319 3.92 -32.84 -8.67
N ALA A 320 4.77 -33.66 -8.07
CA ALA A 320 5.29 -33.37 -6.74
C ALA A 320 6.26 -32.18 -6.78
N PRO A 321 6.01 -31.08 -6.06
CA PRO A 321 6.89 -29.92 -6.11
C PRO A 321 8.23 -30.24 -5.50
N GLY A 322 9.29 -30.01 -6.28
CA GLY A 322 10.65 -30.16 -5.84
C GLY A 322 11.13 -28.95 -5.03
N TYR A 323 10.72 -28.87 -3.76
CA TYR A 323 11.21 -27.84 -2.86
C TYR A 323 12.60 -28.20 -2.35
N GLU A 324 13.63 -27.88 -3.14
CA GLU A 324 15.02 -28.16 -2.77
C GLU A 324 15.57 -27.03 -1.90
N VAL A 325 16.35 -27.44 -0.88
CA VAL A 325 16.99 -26.50 0.05
C VAL A 325 18.39 -26.19 -0.43
N GLU A 326 18.67 -24.93 -0.67
CA GLU A 326 20.01 -24.44 -0.91
C GLU A 326 20.60 -23.85 0.37
N THR A 327 21.93 -23.95 0.50
CA THR A 327 22.62 -23.48 1.71
C THR A 327 23.70 -22.49 1.32
N PHE A 328 23.65 -21.30 1.92
CA PHE A 328 24.60 -20.22 1.70
C PHE A 328 25.37 -19.91 2.98
N PRO A 329 26.66 -19.50 2.89
CA PRO A 329 27.39 -18.97 4.04
C PRO A 329 26.73 -17.69 4.55
N PHE A 330 26.46 -17.62 5.87
CA PHE A 330 25.89 -16.45 6.53
C PHE A 330 26.60 -16.24 7.87
N GLU A 331 27.67 -15.46 7.84
CA GLU A 331 28.62 -15.31 8.93
C GLU A 331 28.26 -14.13 9.86
N ALA A 332 28.91 -14.07 11.01
CA ALA A 332 28.74 -12.98 11.96
C ALA A 332 29.19 -11.64 11.33
N GLY A 333 28.32 -10.65 11.38
CA GLY A 333 28.53 -9.34 10.76
C GLY A 333 27.86 -9.17 9.40
N ASP A 334 27.55 -10.26 8.70
CA ASP A 334 26.81 -10.22 7.44
C ASP A 334 25.43 -9.64 7.60
N VAL A 335 24.98 -8.88 6.59
CA VAL A 335 23.62 -8.40 6.50
C VAL A 335 22.94 -8.98 5.27
N LEU A 336 21.87 -9.72 5.49
CA LEU A 336 20.98 -10.21 4.45
C LEU A 336 19.89 -9.18 4.20
N LEU A 337 19.70 -8.80 2.94
CA LEU A 337 18.62 -7.91 2.50
C LEU A 337 17.65 -8.68 1.62
N LEU A 338 16.40 -8.78 2.08
CA LEU A 338 15.26 -9.36 1.39
C LEU A 338 14.38 -8.22 0.90
N TYR A 339 13.78 -8.36 -0.26
CA TYR A 339 12.96 -7.30 -0.85
C TYR A 339 11.97 -7.87 -1.86
N THR A 340 10.85 -7.20 -2.06
CA THR A 340 9.89 -7.50 -3.11
C THR A 340 10.24 -6.75 -4.40
N ASP A 341 9.66 -7.15 -5.50
CA ASP A 341 9.92 -6.58 -6.83
C ASP A 341 9.64 -5.09 -6.91
N GLY A 342 8.65 -4.57 -6.15
CA GLY A 342 8.40 -3.14 -6.06
C GLY A 342 9.60 -2.28 -5.62
N VAL A 343 10.66 -2.90 -5.03
CA VAL A 343 11.93 -2.21 -4.80
C VAL A 343 12.75 -2.12 -6.08
N THR A 344 12.90 -3.21 -6.81
CA THR A 344 13.76 -3.28 -8.02
C THR A 344 13.07 -2.79 -9.28
N GLU A 345 11.75 -2.86 -9.33
CA GLU A 345 10.94 -2.37 -10.44
C GLU A 345 10.56 -0.88 -10.31
N ALA A 346 10.92 -0.26 -9.18
CA ALA A 346 10.77 1.17 -8.99
C ALA A 346 11.53 1.95 -10.07
N ARG A 347 10.86 2.91 -10.71
CA ARG A 347 11.41 3.67 -11.86
C ARG A 347 11.61 5.12 -11.50
N ASP A 348 12.66 5.69 -12.08
CA ASP A 348 12.90 7.14 -12.02
C ASP A 348 12.07 7.92 -13.06
N GLY A 349 12.32 9.22 -13.17
CA GLY A 349 11.64 10.09 -14.14
C GLY A 349 11.95 9.79 -15.60
N GLU A 350 13.01 9.01 -15.88
CA GLU A 350 13.44 8.59 -17.22
C GLU A 350 12.95 7.15 -17.54
N GLY A 351 12.38 6.46 -16.54
CA GLY A 351 11.85 5.11 -16.65
C GLY A 351 12.85 4.00 -16.32
N GLU A 352 14.04 4.33 -15.82
CA GLU A 352 15.08 3.39 -15.44
C GLU A 352 14.79 2.72 -14.10
N PHE A 353 15.04 1.42 -14.03
CA PHE A 353 14.86 0.63 -12.82
C PHE A 353 15.86 0.99 -11.72
N TYR A 354 15.46 0.81 -10.48
CA TYR A 354 16.30 1.06 -9.31
C TYR A 354 17.45 0.04 -9.21
N PRO A 355 18.73 0.44 -9.30
CA PRO A 355 19.87 -0.45 -9.33
C PRO A 355 20.28 -0.89 -7.91
N LEU A 356 19.42 -1.66 -7.24
CA LEU A 356 19.57 -2.03 -5.83
C LEU A 356 20.92 -2.74 -5.55
N ALA A 357 21.30 -3.72 -6.37
CA ALA A 357 22.51 -4.51 -6.13
C ALA A 357 23.79 -3.67 -6.19
N GLU A 358 23.84 -2.68 -7.06
CA GLU A 358 24.99 -1.76 -7.19
C GLU A 358 25.11 -0.83 -5.99
N ARG A 359 23.98 -0.36 -5.47
CA ARG A 359 23.94 0.63 -4.37
C ARG A 359 24.09 -0.04 -2.99
N ALA A 360 23.52 -1.22 -2.81
CA ALA A 360 23.43 -1.89 -1.51
C ALA A 360 24.81 -2.25 -0.92
N GLY A 361 25.83 -2.50 -1.75
CA GLY A 361 27.18 -2.81 -1.29
C GLY A 361 27.76 -1.76 -0.32
N ALA A 362 27.49 -0.48 -0.56
CA ALA A 362 27.93 0.63 0.29
C ALA A 362 27.31 0.61 1.70
N TRP A 363 26.28 -0.18 1.92
CA TRP A 363 25.59 -0.27 3.21
C TRP A 363 26.09 -1.44 4.07
N SER A 364 27.05 -2.23 3.62
CA SER A 364 27.62 -3.33 4.40
C SER A 364 28.18 -2.85 5.73
N GLY A 365 28.17 -3.71 6.75
CA GLY A 365 28.63 -3.40 8.10
C GLY A 365 27.70 -2.50 8.93
N ARG A 366 26.62 -1.98 8.35
CA ARG A 366 25.62 -1.18 9.06
C ARG A 366 24.57 -2.08 9.76
N SER A 367 23.87 -1.51 10.76
CA SER A 367 22.76 -2.24 11.39
C SER A 367 21.58 -2.39 10.41
N PRO A 368 20.73 -3.41 10.55
CA PRO A 368 19.54 -3.61 9.70
C PRO A 368 18.66 -2.37 9.59
N ARG A 369 18.44 -1.66 10.71
CA ARG A 369 17.68 -0.40 10.71
C ARG A 369 18.35 0.72 9.92
N GLN A 370 19.67 0.76 9.88
CA GLN A 370 20.40 1.76 9.10
C GLN A 370 20.35 1.43 7.62
N VAL A 371 20.53 0.15 7.24
CA VAL A 371 20.40 -0.32 5.85
C VAL A 371 19.04 0.04 5.30
N LEU A 372 17.96 -0.30 6.03
CA LEU A 372 16.60 -0.01 5.58
C LEU A 372 16.27 1.48 5.51
N ARG A 373 16.84 2.31 6.40
CA ARG A 373 16.69 3.77 6.30
C ARG A 373 17.36 4.34 5.05
N LEU A 374 18.55 3.85 4.73
CA LEU A 374 19.30 4.25 3.54
C LEU A 374 18.57 3.80 2.28
N LEU A 375 18.15 2.52 2.22
CA LEU A 375 17.36 1.99 1.12
C LEU A 375 16.10 2.84 0.88
N ARG A 376 15.31 3.09 1.94
CA ARG A 376 14.10 3.89 1.82
C ARG A 376 14.36 5.29 1.30
N ALA A 377 15.37 5.97 1.84
CA ALA A 377 15.68 7.34 1.44
C ALA A 377 16.16 7.41 -0.02
N ASP A 378 16.99 6.45 -0.42
CA ASP A 378 17.55 6.36 -1.76
C ASP A 378 16.50 5.97 -2.80
N LEU A 379 15.62 5.00 -2.46
CA LEU A 379 14.49 4.59 -3.30
C LEU A 379 13.51 5.75 -3.56
N LEU A 380 13.11 6.47 -2.51
CA LEU A 380 12.22 7.62 -2.64
C LEU A 380 12.89 8.78 -3.40
N ALA A 381 14.20 8.96 -3.28
CA ALA A 381 14.93 9.94 -4.08
C ALA A 381 14.97 9.55 -5.57
N HIS A 382 15.17 8.26 -5.89
CA HIS A 382 15.18 7.75 -7.25
C HIS A 382 13.81 7.93 -7.93
N THR A 383 12.73 7.64 -7.24
CA THR A 383 11.36 7.70 -7.75
C THR A 383 10.69 9.08 -7.62
N ASN A 384 11.43 10.12 -7.20
CA ASN A 384 10.87 11.44 -6.88
C ASN A 384 9.70 11.39 -5.88
N GLY A 385 9.75 10.44 -4.96
CA GLY A 385 8.74 10.21 -3.93
C GLY A 385 7.52 9.40 -4.38
N ARG A 386 7.45 8.93 -5.61
CA ARG A 386 6.31 8.18 -6.17
C ARG A 386 6.69 6.75 -6.47
N LEU A 387 6.07 5.81 -5.77
CA LEU A 387 6.20 4.38 -6.04
C LEU A 387 5.05 3.91 -6.94
N GLY A 388 5.39 3.18 -7.99
CA GLY A 388 4.42 2.57 -8.91
C GLY A 388 3.79 1.29 -8.35
N ASP A 389 4.47 0.63 -7.41
CA ASP A 389 3.99 -0.56 -6.71
C ASP A 389 4.40 -0.54 -5.24
N ASP A 390 3.79 -1.41 -4.44
CA ASP A 390 4.14 -1.61 -3.03
C ASP A 390 5.56 -2.15 -2.90
N ALA A 391 6.29 -1.72 -1.91
CA ALA A 391 7.66 -2.15 -1.69
C ALA A 391 7.89 -2.60 -0.25
N ALA A 392 8.22 -3.87 -0.08
CA ALA A 392 8.61 -4.42 1.22
C ALA A 392 10.10 -4.76 1.26
N ALA A 393 10.73 -4.56 2.40
CA ALA A 393 12.09 -5.04 2.62
C ALA A 393 12.32 -5.47 4.07
N VAL A 394 13.13 -6.51 4.21
CA VAL A 394 13.59 -7.04 5.50
C VAL A 394 15.11 -7.13 5.47
N ALA A 395 15.76 -6.53 6.47
CA ALA A 395 17.19 -6.67 6.68
C ALA A 395 17.46 -7.50 7.93
N VAL A 396 18.40 -8.46 7.80
CA VAL A 396 18.75 -9.40 8.87
C VAL A 396 20.26 -9.42 9.03
N ARG A 397 20.77 -9.15 10.23
CA ARG A 397 22.20 -9.25 10.54
C ARG A 397 22.46 -10.39 11.50
N ARG A 398 23.45 -11.24 11.18
CA ARG A 398 23.94 -12.23 12.13
C ARG A 398 24.91 -11.58 13.12
N LEU A 399 24.63 -11.73 14.40
CA LEU A 399 25.44 -11.22 15.48
C LEU A 399 26.54 -12.23 15.85
N PRO A 400 27.72 -11.77 16.36
CA PRO A 400 28.73 -12.65 16.92
C PRO A 400 28.17 -13.50 18.07
N ALA A 401 28.70 -14.72 18.21
CA ALA A 401 28.36 -15.59 19.33
C ALA A 401 28.66 -14.88 20.66
N GLY A 402 27.71 -14.97 21.60
CA GLY A 402 27.85 -14.32 22.91
C GLY A 402 27.37 -12.87 23.01
N SER A 403 26.76 -12.30 21.95
CA SER A 403 26.13 -10.98 22.03
C SER A 403 24.99 -10.96 23.05
N PRO A 404 25.00 -10.06 24.06
CA PRO A 404 23.99 -10.05 25.12
C PRO A 404 22.59 -9.82 24.56
N PRO A 405 21.52 -10.36 25.20
CA PRO A 405 20.14 -10.15 24.78
C PRO A 405 19.79 -8.66 24.78
N ALA A 406 18.94 -8.22 23.85
CA ALA A 406 18.46 -6.85 23.77
C ALA A 406 17.73 -6.49 25.09
N GLY A 407 18.25 -5.50 25.83
CA GLY A 407 17.66 -5.06 27.11
C GLY A 407 18.51 -5.33 28.34
N SER A 408 19.64 -6.00 28.24
CA SER A 408 20.58 -6.09 29.35
C SER A 408 21.28 -4.73 29.51
N PRO A 409 21.28 -4.12 30.71
CA PRO A 409 22.07 -2.92 30.97
C PRO A 409 23.56 -3.22 30.73
N PRO A 410 24.37 -2.26 30.28
CA PRO A 410 25.79 -2.47 30.08
C PRO A 410 26.42 -3.02 31.36
N ALA A 411 27.07 -4.17 31.25
CA ALA A 411 27.88 -4.73 32.33
C ALA A 411 29.06 -3.77 32.58
N GLY A 412 28.93 -2.92 33.58
CA GLY A 412 30.00 -1.98 33.90
C GLY A 412 29.54 -0.75 34.68
N SER A 413 28.86 -0.92 35.81
CA SER A 413 28.90 0.02 36.92
C SER A 413 28.75 -0.72 38.26
N ALA A 414 29.68 -1.63 38.53
CA ALA A 414 29.93 -1.99 39.91
C ALA A 414 30.41 -0.72 40.58
N ARG A 415 29.55 -0.08 41.36
CA ARG A 415 29.92 0.97 42.31
C ARG A 415 31.06 0.44 43.15
N ALA A 416 32.23 1.05 42.99
CA ALA A 416 33.29 0.94 43.96
C ALA A 416 32.72 1.36 45.31
N GLY A 417 32.60 0.40 46.23
CA GLY A 417 32.22 0.63 47.62
C GLY A 417 33.20 1.63 48.23
N ARG A 418 32.70 2.71 48.76
CA ARG A 418 33.44 3.59 49.69
C ARG A 418 33.69 2.80 50.95
N PRO A 419 34.92 2.69 51.48
CA PRO A 419 35.13 2.18 52.80
C PRO A 419 34.73 3.26 53.80
N ASP A 420 33.81 2.95 54.68
CA ASP A 420 33.57 3.70 55.89
C ASP A 420 34.82 3.61 56.77
N GLY A 421 35.39 4.75 57.11
CA GLY A 421 36.43 4.90 58.07
C GLY A 421 36.03 5.98 59.08
N HIS A 422 35.81 5.51 60.34
CA HIS A 422 35.86 6.21 61.64
C HIS A 422 35.41 7.65 61.70
#